data_757f90fb128a90d1751a295fee7e11b3
#
_entry.id   757f90fb128a90d1751a295fee7e11b3
#
_cell.length_a   1.000
_cell.length_b   1.000
_cell.length_c   1.000
_cell.angle_alpha   90.00
_cell.angle_beta   90.00
_cell.angle_gamma   90.00
#
_symmetry.space_group_name_H-M   'P 1'
#
loop_
_entity.id
_entity.type
_entity.pdbx_description
1 polymer ?
#
loop_
_entity_poly.entity_id
_entity_poly.type
_entity_poly.pdbx_seq_one_letter_code
_entity_poly.pdbx_strand_id
1 'polypeptide(L)'
;FSNLRGQSYFTDGATTAELDEIEQTLSCASLLHDIGHPPLSHLGERHLDVDALRDRLTETGLVARFRAVAPDVNGWPKPIERAAPHELLSCIHILEVYDDALETLGVSPAEVAGYVLGWSLAYETGAAWQYGVGPEILHSPVDVDRLDYMVRDDHMTGADVLDIDTDRMTSAYTAHPKAGLALAEGALSAIGNYLEGRVSLY
;
A
#
# COMPACT_ATOMS: atom_id res chain seq x y z
N PHE A 1 -9.51 3.73 6.18
CA PHE A 1 -10.41 2.62 5.83
C PHE A 1 -11.78 2.75 6.51
N SER A 2 -11.84 3.14 7.77
CA SER A 2 -13.10 3.29 8.54
C SER A 2 -14.14 4.16 7.83
N ASN A 3 -13.72 5.22 7.12
CA ASN A 3 -14.64 6.05 6.31
C ASN A 3 -15.24 5.26 5.13
N LEU A 4 -14.46 4.43 4.45
CA LEU A 4 -14.96 3.57 3.36
C LEU A 4 -15.98 2.56 3.91
N ARG A 5 -15.72 1.96 5.05
CA ARG A 5 -16.66 1.04 5.72
C ARG A 5 -17.99 1.68 6.12
N GLY A 6 -18.00 2.99 6.32
CA GLY A 6 -19.24 3.77 6.57
C GLY A 6 -20.10 3.96 5.32
N GLN A 7 -19.59 3.69 4.13
CA GLN A 7 -20.30 3.88 2.86
C GLN A 7 -21.03 2.57 2.49
N SER A 8 -22.35 2.59 2.49
CA SER A 8 -23.18 1.41 2.19
C SER A 8 -22.84 0.75 0.86
N TYR A 9 -22.48 1.53 -0.11
CA TYR A 9 -22.07 1.10 -1.43
C TYR A 9 -20.69 0.38 -1.41
N PHE A 10 -19.73 0.82 -0.57
CA PHE A 10 -18.45 0.12 -0.42
C PHE A 10 -18.62 -1.24 0.26
N THR A 11 -19.57 -1.37 1.17
CA THR A 11 -19.84 -2.63 1.88
C THR A 11 -20.72 -3.59 1.09
N ASP A 12 -21.33 -3.16 -0.01
CA ASP A 12 -22.19 -4.01 -0.83
C ASP A 12 -21.38 -5.12 -1.52
N GLY A 13 -21.82 -6.36 -1.35
CA GLY A 13 -21.18 -7.54 -1.92
C GLY A 13 -19.97 -8.08 -1.14
N ALA A 14 -19.57 -7.46 -0.02
CA ALA A 14 -18.56 -7.99 0.88
C ALA A 14 -19.15 -8.31 2.26
N THR A 15 -18.66 -9.36 2.87
CA THR A 15 -19.00 -9.72 4.26
C THR A 15 -18.21 -8.84 5.24
N THR A 16 -18.71 -8.75 6.48
CA THR A 16 -17.97 -8.05 7.55
C THR A 16 -16.59 -8.66 7.78
N ALA A 17 -16.48 -9.99 7.70
CA ALA A 17 -15.20 -10.68 7.88
C ALA A 17 -14.19 -10.32 6.77
N GLU A 18 -14.61 -10.22 5.51
CA GLU A 18 -13.74 -9.77 4.42
C GLU A 18 -13.29 -8.33 4.61
N LEU A 19 -14.19 -7.45 5.05
CA LEU A 19 -13.82 -6.06 5.34
C LEU A 19 -12.85 -5.95 6.53
N ASP A 20 -13.01 -6.79 7.56
CA ASP A 20 -12.08 -6.86 8.69
C ASP A 20 -10.69 -7.36 8.23
N GLU A 21 -10.65 -8.37 7.37
CA GLU A 21 -9.42 -8.89 6.80
C GLU A 21 -8.67 -7.82 5.97
N ILE A 22 -9.39 -7.09 5.11
CA ILE A 22 -8.81 -6.00 4.31
C ILE A 22 -8.23 -4.92 5.23
N GLU A 23 -8.96 -4.51 6.28
CA GLU A 23 -8.52 -3.46 7.21
C GLU A 23 -7.29 -3.89 8.01
N GLN A 24 -7.25 -5.13 8.48
CA GLN A 24 -6.11 -5.68 9.20
C GLN A 24 -4.88 -5.81 8.29
N THR A 25 -5.06 -6.35 7.09
CA THR A 25 -3.99 -6.46 6.09
C THR A 25 -3.41 -5.09 5.73
N LEU A 26 -4.28 -4.11 5.46
CA LEU A 26 -3.87 -2.73 5.17
C LEU A 26 -3.11 -2.11 6.35
N SER A 27 -3.58 -2.31 7.58
CA SER A 27 -2.91 -1.79 8.79
C SER A 27 -1.52 -2.37 8.95
N CYS A 28 -1.36 -3.69 8.75
CA CYS A 28 -0.06 -4.35 8.79
C CYS A 28 0.85 -3.89 7.66
N ALA A 29 0.33 -3.78 6.44
CA ALA A 29 1.08 -3.31 5.29
C ALA A 29 1.54 -1.86 5.46
N SER A 30 0.67 -0.97 5.95
CA SER A 30 1.02 0.43 6.24
C SER A 30 2.13 0.56 7.29
N LEU A 31 2.17 -0.34 8.26
CA LEU A 31 3.22 -0.34 9.29
C LEU A 31 4.55 -0.91 8.77
N LEU A 32 4.50 -1.88 7.87
CA LEU A 32 5.65 -2.68 7.46
C LEU A 32 6.21 -2.31 6.07
N HIS A 33 5.54 -1.43 5.30
CA HIS A 33 5.94 -1.16 3.91
C HIS A 33 7.37 -0.63 3.78
N ASP A 34 7.83 0.15 4.75
CA ASP A 34 9.12 0.84 4.76
C ASP A 34 10.20 0.17 5.63
N ILE A 35 9.90 -0.99 6.23
CA ILE A 35 10.84 -1.67 7.13
C ILE A 35 12.12 -2.13 6.42
N GLY A 36 12.08 -2.27 5.11
CA GLY A 36 13.21 -2.63 4.25
C GLY A 36 14.10 -1.46 3.85
N HIS A 37 13.86 -0.23 4.32
CA HIS A 37 14.77 0.87 4.03
C HIS A 37 16.15 0.65 4.65
N PRO A 38 17.23 0.67 3.84
CA PRO A 38 18.59 0.58 4.35
C PRO A 38 18.99 1.89 5.05
N PRO A 39 20.11 1.90 5.80
CA PRO A 39 20.70 3.14 6.30
C PRO A 39 20.86 4.16 5.18
N LEU A 40 20.49 5.42 5.43
CA LEU A 40 20.42 6.53 4.46
C LEU A 40 19.28 6.40 3.43
N SER A 41 18.27 5.59 3.70
CA SER A 41 17.04 5.46 2.91
C SER A 41 17.35 5.23 1.41
N HIS A 42 16.72 5.97 0.50
CA HIS A 42 16.92 5.82 -0.95
C HIS A 42 18.37 5.96 -1.43
N LEU A 43 19.21 6.68 -0.69
CA LEU A 43 20.63 6.74 -1.03
C LEU A 43 21.34 5.40 -0.81
N GLY A 44 20.94 4.68 0.24
CA GLY A 44 21.44 3.34 0.59
C GLY A 44 20.97 2.27 -0.38
N GLU A 45 19.79 2.41 -0.97
CA GLU A 45 19.23 1.44 -1.92
C GLU A 45 20.12 1.16 -3.12
N ARG A 46 20.95 2.11 -3.53
CA ARG A 46 21.91 1.96 -4.63
C ARG A 46 22.95 0.86 -4.39
N HIS A 47 23.07 0.40 -3.15
CA HIS A 47 24.00 -0.66 -2.74
C HIS A 47 23.29 -2.00 -2.54
N LEU A 48 21.97 -2.06 -2.72
CA LEU A 48 21.21 -3.30 -2.68
C LEU A 48 21.30 -4.03 -4.02
N ASP A 49 21.56 -5.34 -3.95
CA ASP A 49 21.51 -6.22 -5.11
C ASP A 49 20.06 -6.64 -5.37
N VAL A 50 19.42 -5.97 -6.32
CA VAL A 50 18.00 -6.17 -6.66
C VAL A 50 17.74 -7.59 -7.17
N ASP A 51 18.67 -8.18 -7.89
CA ASP A 51 18.49 -9.54 -8.41
C ASP A 51 18.58 -10.55 -7.27
N ALA A 52 19.51 -10.37 -6.33
CA ALA A 52 19.55 -11.20 -5.10
C ALA A 52 18.27 -11.07 -4.26
N LEU A 53 17.67 -9.87 -4.15
CA LEU A 53 16.40 -9.68 -3.46
C LEU A 53 15.24 -10.42 -4.16
N ARG A 54 15.19 -10.38 -5.49
CA ARG A 54 14.19 -11.11 -6.28
C ARG A 54 14.36 -12.62 -6.17
N ASP A 55 15.59 -13.11 -6.19
CA ASP A 55 15.89 -14.53 -5.98
C ASP A 55 15.42 -14.97 -4.59
N ARG A 56 15.69 -14.16 -3.55
CA ARG A 56 15.23 -14.45 -2.19
C ARG A 56 13.70 -14.48 -2.11
N LEU A 57 12.98 -13.54 -2.75
CA LEU A 57 11.52 -13.58 -2.83
C LEU A 57 10.99 -14.82 -3.56
N THR A 58 11.76 -15.38 -4.49
CA THR A 58 11.40 -16.65 -5.12
C THR A 58 11.47 -17.80 -4.11
N GLU A 59 12.47 -17.81 -3.25
CA GLU A 59 12.62 -18.82 -2.19
C GLU A 59 11.49 -18.76 -1.14
N THR A 60 10.94 -17.57 -0.86
CA THR A 60 9.76 -17.42 0.03
C THR A 60 8.47 -17.95 -0.59
N GLY A 61 8.44 -18.23 -1.87
CA GLY A 61 7.26 -18.67 -2.59
C GLY A 61 6.33 -17.54 -3.07
N LEU A 62 6.61 -16.28 -2.77
CA LEU A 62 5.75 -15.15 -3.17
C LEU A 62 5.67 -15.02 -4.69
N VAL A 63 6.79 -15.17 -5.40
CA VAL A 63 6.84 -15.14 -6.86
C VAL A 63 5.93 -16.20 -7.49
N ALA A 64 5.90 -17.40 -6.90
CA ALA A 64 5.03 -18.49 -7.37
C ALA A 64 3.55 -18.14 -7.19
N ARG A 65 3.18 -17.49 -6.07
CA ARG A 65 1.81 -17.01 -5.83
C ARG A 65 1.37 -15.98 -6.87
N PHE A 66 2.20 -14.99 -7.17
CA PHE A 66 1.90 -14.01 -8.22
C PHE A 66 1.78 -14.65 -9.61
N ARG A 67 2.64 -15.61 -9.94
CA ARG A 67 2.55 -16.35 -11.21
C ARG A 67 1.31 -17.20 -11.34
N ALA A 68 0.78 -17.70 -10.24
CA ALA A 68 -0.45 -18.50 -10.23
C ALA A 68 -1.69 -17.66 -10.64
N VAL A 69 -1.70 -16.37 -10.30
CA VAL A 69 -2.81 -15.46 -10.62
C VAL A 69 -2.57 -14.64 -11.91
N ALA A 70 -1.32 -14.57 -12.39
CA ALA A 70 -0.92 -13.89 -13.62
C ALA A 70 0.01 -14.80 -14.46
N PRO A 71 -0.51 -15.89 -15.07
CA PRO A 71 0.31 -16.96 -15.65
C PRO A 71 1.09 -16.54 -16.92
N ASP A 72 0.67 -15.50 -17.62
CA ASP A 72 1.24 -15.11 -18.93
C ASP A 72 2.48 -14.19 -18.81
N VAL A 73 3.11 -14.11 -17.63
CA VAL A 73 4.26 -13.21 -17.39
C VAL A 73 5.56 -13.93 -17.72
N ASN A 74 6.19 -13.57 -18.84
CA ASN A 74 7.58 -13.91 -19.14
C ASN A 74 8.50 -12.98 -18.34
N GLY A 75 9.24 -13.51 -17.37
CA GLY A 75 10.11 -12.76 -16.48
C GLY A 75 9.55 -12.64 -15.05
N TRP A 76 9.80 -11.51 -14.41
CA TRP A 76 9.27 -11.22 -13.08
C TRP A 76 7.81 -10.76 -13.16
N PRO A 77 6.95 -11.17 -12.21
CA PRO A 77 5.61 -10.57 -12.08
C PRO A 77 5.71 -9.04 -11.98
N LYS A 78 4.80 -8.32 -12.65
CA LYS A 78 4.85 -6.85 -12.72
C LYS A 78 5.01 -6.14 -11.38
N PRO A 79 4.35 -6.56 -10.29
CA PRO A 79 4.56 -5.93 -9.00
C PRO A 79 6.02 -6.04 -8.53
N ILE A 80 6.63 -7.21 -8.68
CA ILE A 80 8.04 -7.46 -8.30
C ILE A 80 9.01 -6.76 -9.25
N GLU A 81 8.70 -6.70 -10.55
CA GLU A 81 9.53 -6.02 -11.55
C GLU A 81 9.64 -4.51 -11.28
N ARG A 82 8.55 -3.89 -10.86
CA ARG A 82 8.42 -2.43 -10.65
C ARG A 82 8.78 -1.96 -9.24
N ALA A 83 8.81 -2.89 -8.28
CA ALA A 83 9.05 -2.58 -6.88
C ALA A 83 10.42 -1.90 -6.66
N ALA A 84 10.45 -0.92 -5.78
CA ALA A 84 11.68 -0.33 -5.30
C ALA A 84 12.47 -1.35 -4.44
N PRO A 85 13.82 -1.22 -4.35
CA PRO A 85 14.62 -2.15 -3.57
C PRO A 85 14.20 -2.31 -2.12
N HIS A 86 13.78 -1.22 -1.45
CA HIS A 86 13.26 -1.28 -0.07
C HIS A 86 11.94 -2.03 0.01
N GLU A 87 11.03 -1.91 -0.97
CA GLU A 87 9.78 -2.66 -1.00
C GLU A 87 10.03 -4.17 -1.11
N LEU A 88 10.99 -4.58 -1.97
CA LEU A 88 11.39 -5.99 -2.07
C LEU A 88 11.94 -6.49 -0.73
N LEU A 89 12.80 -5.71 -0.08
CA LEU A 89 13.38 -6.07 1.21
C LEU A 89 12.33 -6.07 2.33
N SER A 90 11.35 -5.14 2.31
CA SER A 90 10.19 -5.15 3.20
C SER A 90 9.39 -6.44 3.05
N CYS A 91 9.13 -6.89 1.83
CA CYS A 91 8.44 -8.16 1.59
C CYS A 91 9.21 -9.36 2.14
N ILE A 92 10.54 -9.39 2.01
CA ILE A 92 11.38 -10.45 2.61
C ILE A 92 11.22 -10.43 4.13
N HIS A 93 11.32 -9.28 4.77
CA HIS A 93 11.12 -9.18 6.23
C HIS A 93 9.72 -9.61 6.66
N ILE A 94 8.68 -9.23 5.93
CA ILE A 94 7.29 -9.65 6.19
C ILE A 94 7.18 -11.18 6.17
N LEU A 95 7.81 -11.84 5.18
CA LEU A 95 7.65 -13.26 4.93
C LEU A 95 8.59 -14.15 5.74
N GLU A 96 9.70 -13.61 6.30
CA GLU A 96 10.72 -14.41 7.00
C GLU A 96 10.90 -14.04 8.47
N VAL A 97 10.53 -12.81 8.84
CA VAL A 97 10.74 -12.31 10.21
C VAL A 97 9.42 -12.09 10.93
N TYR A 98 8.39 -11.63 10.22
CA TYR A 98 7.10 -11.26 10.80
C TYR A 98 5.98 -12.26 10.47
N ASP A 99 6.27 -13.35 9.75
CA ASP A 99 5.29 -14.36 9.34
C ASP A 99 4.52 -14.95 10.52
N ASP A 100 5.20 -15.46 11.54
CA ASP A 100 4.59 -16.01 12.75
C ASP A 100 3.70 -14.98 13.50
N ALA A 101 4.16 -13.73 13.55
CA ALA A 101 3.42 -12.66 14.21
C ALA A 101 2.12 -12.32 13.45
N LEU A 102 2.20 -12.22 12.13
CA LEU A 102 1.05 -11.94 11.26
C LEU A 102 0.05 -13.10 11.28
N GLU A 103 0.51 -14.34 11.21
CA GLU A 103 -0.33 -15.53 11.32
C GLU A 103 -1.04 -15.60 12.67
N THR A 104 -0.38 -15.21 13.76
CA THR A 104 -1.00 -15.12 15.10
C THR A 104 -2.12 -14.09 15.14
N LEU A 105 -2.04 -13.02 14.34
CA LEU A 105 -3.09 -12.02 14.17
C LEU A 105 -4.19 -12.48 13.20
N GLY A 106 -4.03 -13.62 12.54
CA GLY A 106 -4.95 -14.11 11.50
C GLY A 106 -4.79 -13.38 10.16
N VAL A 107 -3.64 -12.71 9.94
CA VAL A 107 -3.35 -11.96 8.71
C VAL A 107 -2.38 -12.74 7.84
N SER A 108 -2.66 -12.84 6.55
CA SER A 108 -1.79 -13.52 5.59
C SER A 108 -0.52 -12.72 5.30
N PRO A 109 0.69 -13.22 5.63
CA PRO A 109 1.94 -12.53 5.31
C PRO A 109 2.11 -12.27 3.81
N ALA A 110 1.64 -13.19 2.97
CA ALA A 110 1.71 -13.03 1.52
C ALA A 110 0.78 -11.94 0.99
N GLU A 111 -0.40 -11.75 1.61
CA GLU A 111 -1.32 -10.66 1.22
C GLU A 111 -0.75 -9.32 1.70
N VAL A 112 -0.15 -9.24 2.90
CA VAL A 112 0.55 -8.04 3.39
C VAL A 112 1.69 -7.66 2.44
N ALA A 113 2.54 -8.61 2.03
CA ALA A 113 3.59 -8.38 1.05
C ALA A 113 3.02 -7.97 -0.32
N GLY A 114 1.88 -8.53 -0.71
CA GLY A 114 1.13 -8.12 -1.89
C GLY A 114 0.75 -6.64 -1.83
N TYR A 115 0.17 -6.19 -0.72
CA TYR A 115 -0.22 -4.79 -0.53
C TYR A 115 0.98 -3.85 -0.59
N VAL A 116 2.13 -4.23 -0.02
CA VAL A 116 3.38 -3.47 -0.13
C VAL A 116 3.85 -3.34 -1.58
N LEU A 117 3.55 -4.33 -2.42
CA LEU A 117 3.86 -4.31 -3.86
C LEU A 117 2.74 -3.69 -4.72
N GLY A 118 1.73 -3.09 -4.10
CA GLY A 118 0.59 -2.49 -4.81
C GLY A 118 -0.38 -3.49 -5.42
N TRP A 119 -0.48 -4.71 -4.84
CA TRP A 119 -1.26 -5.81 -5.40
C TRP A 119 -1.99 -6.61 -4.33
N SER A 120 -3.22 -7.04 -4.60
CA SER A 120 -3.94 -7.99 -3.76
C SER A 120 -4.02 -9.36 -4.42
N LEU A 121 -3.46 -10.38 -3.78
CA LEU A 121 -3.57 -11.76 -4.22
C LEU A 121 -5.01 -12.29 -4.10
N ALA A 122 -5.74 -11.87 -3.06
CA ALA A 122 -7.13 -12.23 -2.85
C ALA A 122 -8.03 -11.70 -3.98
N TYR A 123 -7.86 -10.43 -4.39
CA TYR A 123 -8.58 -9.84 -5.52
C TYR A 123 -8.34 -10.62 -6.82
N GLU A 124 -7.11 -10.96 -7.13
CA GLU A 124 -6.75 -11.68 -8.35
C GLU A 124 -7.31 -13.12 -8.38
N THR A 125 -7.55 -13.72 -7.21
CA THR A 125 -8.21 -15.05 -7.12
C THR A 125 -9.73 -14.98 -7.15
N GLY A 126 -10.30 -13.78 -7.35
CA GLY A 126 -11.74 -13.58 -7.52
C GLY A 126 -12.51 -13.30 -6.23
N ALA A 127 -11.82 -12.88 -5.18
CA ALA A 127 -12.47 -12.35 -3.97
C ALA A 127 -13.20 -11.02 -4.25
N ALA A 128 -13.91 -10.50 -3.25
CA ALA A 128 -14.68 -9.28 -3.37
C ALA A 128 -13.81 -8.10 -3.87
N TRP A 129 -14.39 -7.23 -4.71
CA TRP A 129 -13.65 -6.13 -5.36
C TRP A 129 -12.98 -5.17 -4.37
N GLN A 130 -13.46 -5.12 -3.15
CA GLN A 130 -12.91 -4.30 -2.07
C GLN A 130 -11.45 -4.67 -1.72
N TYR A 131 -11.04 -5.91 -1.95
CA TYR A 131 -9.65 -6.33 -1.75
C TYR A 131 -8.67 -5.56 -2.65
N GLY A 132 -9.09 -5.15 -3.86
CA GLY A 132 -8.28 -4.34 -4.75
C GLY A 132 -8.05 -2.90 -4.26
N VAL A 133 -8.88 -2.39 -3.35
CA VAL A 133 -8.78 -1.02 -2.83
C VAL A 133 -7.67 -0.87 -1.79
N GLY A 134 -7.38 -1.93 -1.01
CA GLY A 134 -6.34 -1.89 0.02
C GLY A 134 -4.98 -1.43 -0.51
N PRO A 135 -4.40 -2.08 -1.53
CA PRO A 135 -3.15 -1.64 -2.14
C PRO A 135 -3.18 -0.21 -2.69
N GLU A 136 -4.32 0.22 -3.25
CA GLU A 136 -4.45 1.58 -3.82
C GLU A 136 -4.37 2.68 -2.74
N ILE A 137 -4.76 2.39 -1.50
CA ILE A 137 -4.62 3.32 -0.38
C ILE A 137 -3.14 3.61 -0.08
N LEU A 138 -2.25 2.64 -0.31
CA LEU A 138 -0.80 2.79 -0.11
C LEU A 138 -0.07 3.34 -1.34
N HIS A 139 -0.61 3.14 -2.56
CA HIS A 139 0.10 3.40 -3.81
C HIS A 139 -0.62 4.36 -4.77
N SER A 140 -1.66 5.06 -4.32
CA SER A 140 -2.35 6.05 -5.17
C SER A 140 -1.56 7.36 -5.28
N PRO A 141 -1.90 8.25 -6.22
CA PRO A 141 -1.28 9.58 -6.29
C PRO A 141 -1.49 10.45 -5.05
N VAL A 142 -2.53 10.15 -4.28
CA VAL A 142 -2.84 10.75 -2.98
C VAL A 142 -3.00 9.60 -2.00
N ASP A 143 -1.89 8.95 -1.63
CA ASP A 143 -1.86 7.86 -0.67
C ASP A 143 -1.61 8.34 0.75
N VAL A 144 -1.83 7.45 1.70
CA VAL A 144 -1.69 7.78 3.12
C VAL A 144 -0.24 8.00 3.54
N ASP A 145 0.72 7.34 2.86
CA ASP A 145 2.14 7.52 3.10
C ASP A 145 2.59 8.94 2.73
N ARG A 146 2.21 9.41 1.54
CA ARG A 146 2.51 10.80 1.12
C ARG A 146 1.87 11.84 2.02
N LEU A 147 0.64 11.61 2.46
CA LEU A 147 -0.01 12.52 3.40
C LEU A 147 0.75 12.58 4.73
N ASP A 148 1.20 11.43 5.24
CA ASP A 148 1.94 11.37 6.51
C ASP A 148 3.29 12.10 6.40
N TYR A 149 4.15 11.74 5.43
CA TYR A 149 5.47 12.34 5.38
C TYR A 149 5.45 13.83 5.02
N MET A 150 4.52 14.29 4.18
CA MET A 150 4.39 15.72 3.86
C MET A 150 4.05 16.54 5.11
N VAL A 151 3.05 16.13 5.89
CA VAL A 151 2.68 16.82 7.12
C VAL A 151 3.81 16.78 8.15
N ARG A 152 4.48 15.64 8.28
CA ARG A 152 5.62 15.46 9.18
C ARG A 152 6.81 16.33 8.76
N ASP A 153 7.15 16.36 7.48
CA ASP A 153 8.28 17.14 6.95
C ASP A 153 8.04 18.66 7.11
N ASP A 154 6.83 19.12 6.83
CA ASP A 154 6.46 20.52 7.06
C ASP A 154 6.63 20.92 8.53
N HIS A 155 6.10 20.08 9.43
CA HIS A 155 6.22 20.30 10.87
C HIS A 155 7.67 20.26 11.34
N MET A 156 8.46 19.28 10.91
CA MET A 156 9.83 19.07 11.37
C MET A 156 10.80 20.10 10.80
N THR A 157 10.56 20.60 9.60
CA THR A 157 11.38 21.66 8.99
C THR A 157 10.99 23.06 9.46
N GLY A 158 9.78 23.21 9.99
CA GLY A 158 9.20 24.51 10.33
C GLY A 158 8.93 25.38 9.10
N ALA A 159 8.74 24.77 7.93
CA ALA A 159 8.48 25.49 6.69
C ALA A 159 7.12 26.19 6.72
N ASP A 160 6.12 25.58 7.39
CA ASP A 160 4.76 26.11 7.57
C ASP A 160 4.10 26.50 6.24
N VAL A 161 4.32 25.68 5.23
CA VAL A 161 3.81 25.89 3.86
C VAL A 161 2.62 25.02 3.52
N LEU A 162 2.32 24.00 4.36
CA LEU A 162 1.21 23.09 4.13
C LEU A 162 -0.06 23.57 4.83
N ASP A 163 -1.10 23.80 4.04
CA ASP A 163 -2.48 23.98 4.52
C ASP A 163 -3.30 22.74 4.13
N ILE A 164 -2.94 21.58 4.67
CA ILE A 164 -3.62 20.30 4.39
C ILE A 164 -4.53 19.94 5.56
N ASP A 165 -5.82 19.95 5.31
CA ASP A 165 -6.84 19.37 6.19
C ASP A 165 -6.83 17.84 5.99
N THR A 166 -6.02 17.14 6.80
CA THR A 166 -5.86 15.68 6.74
C THR A 166 -7.13 14.93 7.05
N ASP A 167 -7.96 15.46 7.98
CA ASP A 167 -9.24 14.85 8.32
C ASP A 167 -10.21 14.92 7.13
N ARG A 168 -10.25 16.06 6.46
CA ARG A 168 -11.05 16.23 5.25
C ARG A 168 -10.55 15.36 4.11
N MET A 169 -9.23 15.27 3.91
CA MET A 169 -8.64 14.40 2.89
C MET A 169 -8.95 12.93 3.16
N THR A 170 -8.72 12.45 4.38
CA THR A 170 -8.98 11.05 4.73
C THR A 170 -10.46 10.70 4.72
N SER A 171 -11.36 11.64 5.07
CA SER A 171 -12.80 11.45 4.99
C SER A 171 -13.36 11.50 3.56
N ALA A 172 -12.59 12.01 2.62
CA ALA A 172 -13.01 12.14 1.21
C ALA A 172 -12.76 10.88 0.38
N TYR A 173 -12.00 9.90 0.89
CA TYR A 173 -11.82 8.65 0.16
C TYR A 173 -13.15 7.95 -0.07
N THR A 174 -13.35 7.55 -1.30
CA THR A 174 -14.44 6.69 -1.76
C THR A 174 -13.87 5.63 -2.70
N ALA A 175 -14.64 4.65 -3.08
CA ALA A 175 -14.17 3.62 -3.97
C ALA A 175 -15.29 3.18 -4.93
N HIS A 176 -14.93 2.64 -6.09
CA HIS A 176 -15.89 2.17 -7.09
C HIS A 176 -15.42 0.88 -7.74
N PRO A 177 -16.29 -0.14 -7.96
CA PRO A 177 -15.89 -1.44 -8.50
C PRO A 177 -15.11 -1.40 -9.82
N LYS A 178 -15.34 -0.34 -10.64
CA LYS A 178 -14.69 -0.16 -11.94
C LYS A 178 -13.53 0.84 -11.92
N ALA A 179 -13.49 1.73 -10.94
CA ALA A 179 -12.53 2.83 -10.88
C ALA A 179 -11.50 2.66 -9.76
N GLY A 180 -11.72 1.70 -8.84
CA GLY A 180 -10.89 1.54 -7.66
C GLY A 180 -11.09 2.66 -6.65
N LEU A 181 -10.02 3.06 -5.98
CA LEU A 181 -9.98 4.17 -5.02
C LEU A 181 -10.22 5.51 -5.74
N ALA A 182 -11.00 6.37 -5.15
CA ALA A 182 -11.33 7.69 -5.66
C ALA A 182 -11.45 8.71 -4.52
N LEU A 183 -11.55 9.97 -4.86
CA LEU A 183 -11.82 11.06 -3.91
C LEU A 183 -13.15 11.72 -4.26
N ALA A 184 -13.96 12.00 -3.25
CA ALA A 184 -15.24 12.68 -3.42
C ALA A 184 -15.03 14.10 -3.96
N GLU A 185 -15.91 14.57 -4.84
CA GLU A 185 -15.83 15.90 -5.47
C GLU A 185 -15.72 17.04 -4.43
N GLY A 186 -16.35 16.87 -3.26
CA GLY A 186 -16.26 17.83 -2.15
C GLY A 186 -14.83 18.05 -1.59
N ALA A 187 -13.86 17.20 -1.95
CA ALA A 187 -12.46 17.32 -1.53
C ALA A 187 -11.57 18.09 -2.54
N LEU A 188 -12.08 18.56 -3.65
CA LEU A 188 -11.26 19.18 -4.70
C LEU A 188 -10.38 20.34 -4.19
N SER A 189 -10.88 21.16 -3.24
CA SER A 189 -10.05 22.22 -2.64
C SER A 189 -8.92 21.66 -1.78
N ALA A 190 -9.17 20.60 -1.01
CA ALA A 190 -8.15 19.96 -0.18
C ALA A 190 -7.09 19.25 -1.06
N ILE A 191 -7.51 18.66 -2.18
CA ILE A 191 -6.59 18.10 -3.19
C ILE A 191 -5.73 19.21 -3.81
N GLY A 192 -6.31 20.38 -4.11
CA GLY A 192 -5.56 21.55 -4.58
C GLY A 192 -4.46 21.96 -3.60
N ASN A 193 -4.80 22.15 -2.33
CA ASN A 193 -3.86 22.49 -1.27
C ASN A 193 -2.76 21.43 -1.12
N TYR A 194 -3.12 20.13 -1.20
CA TYR A 194 -2.16 19.03 -1.20
C TYR A 194 -1.15 19.13 -2.36
N LEU A 195 -1.61 19.38 -3.57
CA LEU A 195 -0.76 19.49 -4.76
C LEU A 195 0.15 20.72 -4.69
N GLU A 196 -0.38 21.88 -4.25
CA GLU A 196 0.38 23.10 -4.05
C GLU A 196 1.45 22.93 -2.94
N GLY A 197 1.07 22.33 -1.82
CA GLY A 197 1.98 22.00 -0.74
C GLY A 197 3.11 21.08 -1.17
N ARG A 198 2.81 20.05 -1.95
CA ARG A 198 3.83 19.15 -2.50
C ARG A 198 4.86 19.88 -3.37
N VAL A 199 4.41 20.78 -4.25
CA VAL A 199 5.32 21.59 -5.08
C VAL A 199 6.13 22.57 -4.25
N SER A 200 5.60 23.01 -3.09
CA SER A 200 6.29 23.98 -2.23
C SER A 200 7.35 23.34 -1.33
N LEU A 201 7.19 22.05 -0.96
CA LEU A 201 8.12 21.30 -0.12
C LEU A 201 9.25 20.64 -0.91
N TYR A 202 8.99 20.21 -2.14
CA TYR A 202 9.90 19.41 -2.98
C TYR A 202 10.10 20.01 -4.36
#